data_4c0d08f929fad4f36dc953b0bb94eed4
#
_entry.id   4c0d08f929fad4f36dc953b0bb94eed4
#
_cell.length_a   1.000
_cell.length_b   1.000
_cell.length_c   1.000
_cell.angle_alpha   90.00
_cell.angle_beta   90.00
_cell.angle_gamma   90.00
#
_symmetry.space_group_name_H-M   'P 1'
#
loop_
_entity.id
_entity.type
_entity.pdbx_description
1 polymer ?
#
loop_
_entity_poly.entity_id
_entity_poly.type
_entity_poly.pdbx_seq_one_letter_code
_entity_poly.pdbx_strand_id
1 'polypeptide(L)'
;MDVHIIVKLKSSFEAWHQLFLNDSDRRSQICDESRTLVGKANEKTAIVTVFGVNMEAMGAMMADPEFQKMTENYVEEHIPYSLTPLIPPS
;
A
#
# COMPACT_ATOMS: atom_id res chain seq x y z
N MET A 1 13.17 -2.11 3.61
CA MET A 1 12.45 -3.38 3.35
C MET A 1 11.47 -3.16 2.22
N ASP A 2 11.32 -4.14 1.36
CA ASP A 2 10.32 -4.08 0.31
C ASP A 2 9.08 -4.83 0.75
N VAL A 3 7.91 -4.25 0.50
CA VAL A 3 6.64 -4.76 1.03
C VAL A 3 5.61 -4.85 -0.08
N HIS A 4 4.86 -5.95 -0.07
CA HIS A 4 3.75 -6.19 -0.98
C HIS A 4 2.46 -6.18 -0.15
N ILE A 5 1.51 -5.34 -0.53
CA ILE A 5 0.29 -5.17 0.23
C ILE A 5 -0.91 -5.56 -0.62
N ILE A 6 -1.70 -6.50 -0.13
CA ILE A 6 -3.00 -6.81 -0.72
C ILE A 6 -4.02 -5.93 0.00
N VAL A 7 -4.74 -5.12 -0.77
CA VAL A 7 -5.73 -4.19 -0.24
C VAL A 7 -7.12 -4.68 -0.60
N LYS A 8 -7.87 -5.09 0.42
CA LYS A 8 -9.28 -5.47 0.25
C LYS A 8 -10.13 -4.22 0.30
N LEU A 9 -10.95 -4.00 -0.73
CA LEU A 9 -11.66 -2.75 -0.94
C LEU A 9 -13.15 -2.85 -0.59
N LYS A 10 -13.65 -1.79 0.04
CA LYS A 10 -15.09 -1.53 0.19
C LYS A 10 -15.62 -0.77 -1.02
N SER A 11 -14.82 0.20 -1.50
CA SER A 11 -15.13 1.01 -2.66
C SER A 11 -14.78 0.29 -3.96
N SER A 12 -15.03 0.94 -5.10
CA SER A 12 -14.46 0.52 -6.37
C SER A 12 -12.94 0.70 -6.35
N PHE A 13 -12.24 -0.05 -7.21
CA PHE A 13 -10.80 0.14 -7.38
C PHE A 13 -10.48 1.58 -7.78
N GLU A 14 -11.25 2.14 -8.72
CA GLU A 14 -11.00 3.48 -9.26
C GLU A 14 -11.10 4.55 -8.17
N ALA A 15 -12.11 4.47 -7.29
CA ALA A 15 -12.26 5.43 -6.20
C ALA A 15 -11.09 5.34 -5.21
N TRP A 16 -10.71 4.14 -4.83
CA TRP A 16 -9.56 3.93 -3.95
C TRP A 16 -8.26 4.39 -4.61
N HIS A 17 -8.09 4.09 -5.90
CA HIS A 17 -6.86 4.44 -6.62
C HIS A 17 -6.67 5.96 -6.65
N GLN A 18 -7.74 6.71 -6.83
CA GLN A 18 -7.68 8.17 -6.79
C GLN A 18 -7.25 8.66 -5.40
N LEU A 19 -7.81 8.09 -4.34
CA LEU A 19 -7.40 8.39 -2.97
C LEU A 19 -5.92 8.07 -2.76
N PHE A 20 -5.47 6.91 -3.26
CA PHE A 20 -4.09 6.47 -3.16
C PHE A 20 -3.14 7.46 -3.87
N LEU A 21 -3.50 7.91 -5.08
CA LEU A 21 -2.68 8.86 -5.82
C LEU A 21 -2.58 10.20 -5.10
N ASN A 22 -3.66 10.65 -4.48
CA ASN A 22 -3.69 11.91 -3.74
C ASN A 22 -2.84 11.89 -2.46
N ASP A 23 -2.47 10.70 -1.98
CA ASP A 23 -1.68 10.53 -0.75
C ASP A 23 -0.20 10.28 -1.02
N SER A 24 0.28 10.57 -2.22
CA SER A 24 1.67 10.29 -2.62
C SER A 24 2.72 11.01 -1.75
N ASP A 25 2.42 12.23 -1.30
CA ASP A 25 3.34 12.99 -0.47
C ASP A 25 3.60 12.29 0.87
N ARG A 26 2.57 11.73 1.48
CA ARG A 26 2.72 10.97 2.72
C ARG A 26 3.58 9.73 2.49
N ARG A 27 3.33 8.99 1.40
CA ARG A 27 4.11 7.79 1.07
C ARG A 27 5.58 8.10 0.80
N SER A 28 5.87 9.23 0.18
CA SER A 28 7.25 9.61 -0.16
C SER A 28 8.14 9.76 1.08
N GLN A 29 7.54 9.97 2.25
CA GLN A 29 8.26 10.07 3.52
C GLN A 29 8.51 8.70 4.16
N ILE A 30 7.89 7.66 3.64
CA ILE A 30 7.92 6.32 4.22
C ILE A 30 8.71 5.35 3.35
N CYS A 31 8.67 5.53 2.03
CA CYS A 31 9.31 4.63 1.07
C CYS A 31 9.80 5.42 -0.15
N ASP A 32 10.45 4.70 -1.06
CA ASP A 32 10.83 5.25 -2.37
C ASP A 32 9.60 5.27 -3.28
N GLU A 33 8.87 6.37 -3.24
CA GLU A 33 7.60 6.54 -3.96
C GLU A 33 7.76 6.42 -5.48
N SER A 34 8.92 6.78 -6.03
CA SER A 34 9.16 6.70 -7.47
C SER A 34 9.12 5.25 -8.00
N ARG A 35 9.27 4.28 -7.12
CA ARG A 35 9.27 2.85 -7.46
C ARG A 35 7.97 2.14 -7.11
N THR A 36 7.02 2.82 -6.47
CA THR A 36 5.76 2.23 -6.05
C THR A 36 4.96 1.70 -7.23
N LEU A 37 4.48 0.47 -7.11
CA LEU A 37 3.68 -0.20 -8.14
C LEU A 37 2.28 -0.48 -7.62
N VAL A 38 1.28 -0.28 -8.48
CA VAL A 38 -0.12 -0.56 -8.16
C VAL A 38 -0.70 -1.46 -9.23
N GLY A 39 -1.41 -2.49 -8.80
CA GLY A 39 -2.12 -3.39 -9.69
C GLY A 39 -3.56 -3.59 -9.25
N LYS A 40 -4.42 -3.91 -10.20
CA LYS A 40 -5.81 -4.26 -9.95
C LYS A 40 -5.95 -5.77 -10.14
N ALA A 41 -6.21 -6.49 -9.05
CA ALA A 41 -6.45 -7.93 -9.12
C ALA A 41 -7.89 -8.22 -9.54
N ASN A 42 -8.84 -7.44 -8.98
CA ASN A 42 -10.25 -7.46 -9.38
C ASN A 42 -10.91 -6.18 -8.83
N GLU A 43 -12.24 -6.02 -9.00
CA GLU A 43 -12.94 -4.80 -8.61
C GLU A 43 -12.81 -4.46 -7.12
N LYS A 44 -12.56 -5.46 -6.27
CA LYS A 44 -12.50 -5.30 -4.82
C LYS A 44 -11.14 -5.63 -4.23
N THR A 45 -10.10 -5.79 -5.07
CA THR A 45 -8.77 -6.14 -4.60
C THR A 45 -7.71 -5.37 -5.38
N ALA A 46 -6.95 -4.55 -4.68
CA ALA A 46 -5.79 -3.85 -5.23
C ALA A 46 -4.52 -4.51 -4.69
N ILE A 47 -3.44 -4.34 -5.43
CA ILE A 47 -2.11 -4.81 -5.05
C ILE A 47 -1.17 -3.63 -5.10
N VAL A 48 -0.43 -3.40 -4.01
CA VAL A 48 0.55 -2.33 -3.92
C VAL A 48 1.90 -2.92 -3.57
N THR A 49 2.93 -2.57 -4.33
CA THR A 49 4.30 -2.95 -3.99
C THR A 49 5.09 -1.67 -3.72
N VAL A 50 5.69 -1.58 -2.54
CA VAL A 50 6.46 -0.42 -2.10
C VAL A 50 7.88 -0.86 -1.75
N PHE A 51 8.84 0.00 -2.07
CA PHE A 51 10.27 -0.30 -1.97
C PHE A 51 10.97 0.66 -1.01
N GLY A 52 12.01 0.16 -0.35
CA GLY A 52 12.78 0.98 0.58
C GLY A 52 11.96 1.52 1.73
N VAL A 53 11.06 0.69 2.27
CA VAL A 53 10.11 1.11 3.31
C VAL A 53 10.80 1.24 4.66
N ASN A 54 10.56 2.38 5.32
CA ASN A 54 10.84 2.54 6.74
C ASN A 54 9.69 1.90 7.51
N MET A 55 9.91 0.72 8.07
CA MET A 55 8.85 -0.07 8.72
C MET A 55 8.30 0.60 9.96
N GLU A 56 9.10 1.35 10.69
CA GLU A 56 8.63 2.10 11.85
C GLU A 56 7.66 3.20 11.43
N ALA A 57 8.03 3.96 10.39
CA ALA A 57 7.19 5.01 9.85
C ALA A 57 5.90 4.46 9.25
N MET A 58 5.99 3.32 8.56
CA MET A 58 4.81 2.66 8.00
C MET A 58 3.86 2.19 9.09
N GLY A 59 4.39 1.59 10.15
CA GLY A 59 3.58 1.17 11.29
C GLY A 59 2.89 2.34 11.97
N ALA A 60 3.59 3.46 12.12
CA ALA A 60 3.01 4.68 12.69
C ALA A 60 1.90 5.23 11.81
N MET A 61 2.08 5.23 10.49
CA MET A 61 1.05 5.67 9.55
C MET A 61 -0.20 4.80 9.64
N MET A 62 -0.03 3.48 9.65
CA MET A 62 -1.16 2.53 9.72
C MET A 62 -1.93 2.66 11.03
N ALA A 63 -1.26 3.07 12.10
CA ALA A 63 -1.89 3.29 13.41
C ALA A 63 -2.47 4.71 13.57
N ASP A 64 -2.18 5.62 12.65
CA ASP A 64 -2.63 7.00 12.73
C ASP A 64 -4.14 7.09 12.53
N PRO A 65 -4.90 7.67 13.51
CA PRO A 65 -6.35 7.82 13.37
C PRO A 65 -6.78 8.60 12.14
N GLU A 66 -6.00 9.57 11.68
CA GLU A 66 -6.32 10.32 10.46
C GLU A 66 -6.27 9.42 9.24
N PHE A 67 -5.25 8.56 9.14
CA PHE A 67 -5.12 7.61 8.04
C PHE A 67 -6.26 6.60 8.07
N GLN A 68 -6.57 6.06 9.25
CA GLN A 68 -7.66 5.10 9.42
C GLN A 68 -8.99 5.71 9.01
N LYS A 69 -9.26 6.95 9.40
CA LYS A 69 -10.49 7.66 9.04
C LYS A 69 -10.55 7.94 7.54
N MET A 70 -9.45 8.35 6.93
CA MET A 70 -9.36 8.63 5.50
C MET A 70 -9.69 7.39 4.67
N THR A 71 -9.26 6.21 5.12
CA THR A 71 -9.41 4.96 4.37
C THR A 71 -10.63 4.14 4.73
N GLU A 72 -11.33 4.46 5.83
CA GLU A 72 -12.38 3.58 6.39
C GLU A 72 -13.53 3.29 5.43
N ASN A 73 -13.86 4.21 4.52
CA ASN A 73 -14.93 4.03 3.54
C ASN A 73 -14.45 3.37 2.25
N TYR A 74 -13.15 3.19 2.10
CA TYR A 74 -12.51 2.67 0.88
C TYR A 74 -11.90 1.30 1.08
N VAL A 75 -11.33 1.04 2.25
CA VAL A 75 -10.53 -0.15 2.51
C VAL A 75 -11.15 -0.97 3.64
N GLU A 76 -11.34 -2.26 3.38
CA GLU A 76 -11.75 -3.22 4.39
C GLU A 76 -10.56 -3.73 5.18
N GLU A 77 -9.45 -4.03 4.48
CA GLU A 77 -8.27 -4.61 5.11
C GLU A 77 -7.01 -4.37 4.28
N HIS A 78 -5.90 -4.10 4.94
CA HIS A 78 -4.57 -4.10 4.35
C HIS A 78 -3.83 -5.34 4.83
N ILE A 79 -3.32 -6.15 3.91
CA ILE A 79 -2.58 -7.38 4.23
C ILE A 79 -1.16 -7.24 3.70
N PRO A 80 -0.19 -6.86 4.56
CA PRO A 80 1.19 -6.67 4.12
C PRO A 80 1.98 -7.97 4.17
N TYR A 81 2.89 -8.11 3.20
CA TYR A 81 3.86 -9.21 3.12
C TYR A 81 5.23 -8.63 2.87
N SER A 82 6.25 -9.19 3.49
CA SER A 82 7.63 -8.84 3.14
C SER A 82 8.00 -9.51 1.81
N LEU A 83 8.76 -8.81 0.98
CA LEU A 83 9.25 -9.35 -0.29
C LEU A 83 10.69 -9.82 -0.11
N THR A 84 10.96 -11.03 -0.54
CA THR A 84 12.31 -11.60 -0.60
C THR A 84 12.59 -11.98 -2.04
N PRO A 85 13.65 -11.44 -2.65
CA PRO A 85 14.01 -11.83 -4.00
C PRO A 85 14.26 -13.33 -4.11
N LEU A 86 13.79 -13.91 -5.20
CA LEU A 86 14.11 -15.31 -5.50
C LEU A 86 15.53 -15.37 -6.01
N ILE A 87 16.31 -16.32 -5.46
CA ILE A 87 17.66 -16.59 -5.93
C ILE A 87 17.55 -17.74 -6.92
N PRO A 88 17.83 -17.51 -8.23
CA PRO A 88 17.75 -18.60 -9.19
C PRO A 88 18.76 -19.70 -8.86
N PRO A 89 18.41 -20.97 -9.08
CA PRO A 89 19.36 -22.05 -8.89
C PRO A 89 20.53 -21.90 -9.87
N SER A 90 21.71 -22.13 -9.37
CA SER A 90 22.92 -22.04 -10.17
C SER A 90 23.18 -23.35 -10.90
#